data_86b83aefe13bec41b7deb6442689b03e
#
_entry.id   86b83aefe13bec41b7deb6442689b03e
#
_cell.length_a   1.000
_cell.length_b   1.000
_cell.length_c   1.000
_cell.angle_alpha   90.00
_cell.angle_beta   90.00
_cell.angle_gamma   90.00
#
_symmetry.space_group_name_H-M   'P 1'
#
loop_
_entity.id
_entity.type
_entity.pdbx_description
1 polymer ?
#
loop_
_entity_poly.entity_id
_entity_poly.type
_entity_poly.pdbx_seq_one_letter_code
_entity_poly.pdbx_strand_id
1 'polypeptide(L)'
;MKKLVFLFLSLLTAGSLFQACDNSKTYAEMLEDEKNAVNKFIKDNDIRVISLEEFERDTVTASKEAGDGYDEYVAFSNGVYMQIVDRGGKEEGENGVEFINEVDTFATDNIICTRYVE
;
A
#
# COMPACT_ATOMS: atom_id res chain seq x y z
N MET A 1 37.99 14.82 -50.51
CA MET A 1 36.60 14.99 -50.06
C MET A 1 35.93 13.66 -49.64
N LYS A 2 36.03 12.59 -50.43
CA LYS A 2 35.41 11.28 -50.05
C LYS A 2 35.92 10.71 -48.72
N LYS A 3 37.22 10.82 -48.42
CA LYS A 3 37.77 10.34 -47.13
C LYS A 3 37.27 11.10 -45.92
N LEU A 4 36.97 12.37 -46.06
CA LEU A 4 36.47 13.24 -45.00
C LEU A 4 34.99 12.94 -44.68
N VAL A 5 34.21 12.59 -45.70
CA VAL A 5 32.81 12.15 -45.55
C VAL A 5 32.73 10.80 -44.79
N PHE A 6 33.62 9.85 -45.08
CA PHE A 6 33.67 8.58 -44.36
C PHE A 6 34.07 8.76 -42.89
N LEU A 7 34.98 9.69 -42.60
CA LEU A 7 35.39 10.03 -41.23
C LEU A 7 34.21 10.64 -40.44
N PHE A 8 33.45 11.54 -41.06
CA PHE A 8 32.23 12.11 -40.45
C PHE A 8 31.13 11.07 -40.22
N LEU A 9 30.94 10.16 -41.18
CA LEU A 9 29.95 9.11 -41.07
C LEU A 9 30.30 8.10 -39.98
N SER A 10 31.58 7.76 -39.80
CA SER A 10 32.03 6.89 -38.72
C SER A 10 31.93 7.53 -37.34
N LEU A 11 32.12 8.85 -37.25
CA LEU A 11 31.97 9.57 -35.99
C LEU A 11 30.50 9.68 -35.55
N LEU A 12 29.56 9.82 -36.49
CA LEU A 12 28.12 9.83 -36.24
C LEU A 12 27.60 8.47 -35.74
N THR A 13 28.12 7.36 -36.29
CA THR A 13 27.74 6.02 -35.86
C THR A 13 28.32 5.64 -34.50
N ALA A 14 29.50 6.11 -34.15
CA ALA A 14 30.10 5.89 -32.83
C ALA A 14 29.33 6.62 -31.70
N GLY A 15 28.80 7.82 -32.00
CA GLY A 15 28.03 8.61 -31.02
C GLY A 15 26.69 7.99 -30.60
N SER A 16 26.04 7.21 -31.46
CA SER A 16 24.76 6.59 -31.19
C SER A 16 24.83 5.32 -30.34
N LEU A 17 26.01 4.72 -30.16
CA LEU A 17 26.15 3.51 -29.34
C LEU A 17 26.23 3.79 -27.83
N PHE A 18 26.42 5.04 -27.42
CA PHE A 18 26.49 5.40 -26.00
C PHE A 18 25.15 5.77 -25.38
N GLN A 19 24.05 5.82 -26.14
CA GLN A 19 22.71 6.12 -25.63
C GLN A 19 21.92 4.87 -25.22
N ALA A 20 22.49 3.68 -25.34
CA ALA A 20 21.87 2.44 -24.90
C ALA A 20 22.17 2.10 -23.43
N CYS A 21 22.55 3.09 -22.60
CA CYS A 21 22.44 2.92 -21.16
C CYS A 21 20.95 3.05 -20.82
N ASP A 22 20.30 1.91 -20.76
CA ASP A 22 18.97 1.74 -20.23
C ASP A 22 18.96 2.28 -18.79
N ASN A 23 18.30 3.42 -18.59
CA ASN A 23 18.04 3.99 -17.27
C ASN A 23 16.93 3.22 -16.54
N SER A 24 16.80 1.93 -16.82
CA SER A 24 15.90 1.08 -16.04
C SER A 24 16.43 0.99 -14.62
N LYS A 25 15.63 1.49 -13.69
CA LYS A 25 15.95 1.36 -12.27
C LYS A 25 16.12 -0.11 -11.93
N THR A 26 17.11 -0.41 -11.12
CA THR A 26 17.27 -1.76 -10.57
C THR A 26 16.09 -2.10 -9.67
N TYR A 27 15.82 -3.38 -9.50
CA TYR A 27 14.75 -3.82 -8.58
C TYR A 27 14.92 -3.25 -7.16
N ALA A 28 16.15 -3.13 -6.70
CA ALA A 28 16.44 -2.54 -5.39
C ALA A 28 16.07 -1.06 -5.32
N GLU A 29 16.36 -0.28 -6.36
CA GLU A 29 15.98 1.14 -6.46
C GLU A 29 14.45 1.31 -6.54
N MET A 30 13.77 0.43 -7.28
CA MET A 30 12.30 0.44 -7.35
C MET A 30 11.67 0.17 -5.99
N LEU A 31 12.20 -0.79 -5.23
CA LEU A 31 11.73 -1.12 -3.89
C LEU A 31 11.99 0.01 -2.89
N GLU A 32 13.12 0.71 -3.02
CA GLU A 32 13.44 1.88 -2.20
C GLU A 32 12.50 3.06 -2.53
N ASP A 33 12.22 3.31 -3.79
CA ASP A 33 11.27 4.32 -4.23
C ASP A 33 9.85 4.05 -3.70
N GLU A 34 9.40 2.80 -3.78
CA GLU A 34 8.11 2.37 -3.23
C GLU A 34 8.03 2.63 -1.73
N LYS A 35 9.06 2.19 -0.98
CA LYS A 35 9.13 2.42 0.46
C LYS A 35 9.12 3.91 0.82
N ASN A 36 9.84 4.72 0.05
CA ASN A 36 9.87 6.17 0.26
C ASN A 36 8.51 6.81 -0.06
N ALA A 37 7.81 6.34 -1.09
CA ALA A 37 6.47 6.80 -1.44
C ALA A 37 5.46 6.47 -0.33
N VAL A 38 5.49 5.25 0.21
CA VAL A 38 4.64 4.83 1.34
C VAL A 38 4.92 5.67 2.58
N ASN A 39 6.18 5.84 2.95
CA ASN A 39 6.57 6.65 4.10
C ASN A 39 6.14 8.12 3.95
N LYS A 40 6.25 8.66 2.74
CA LYS A 40 5.79 10.01 2.44
C LYS A 40 4.28 10.12 2.59
N PHE A 41 3.52 9.18 2.07
CA PHE A 41 2.05 9.13 2.19
C PHE A 41 1.61 9.07 3.65
N ILE A 42 2.21 8.19 4.46
CA ILE A 42 1.95 8.06 5.90
C ILE A 42 2.15 9.42 6.60
N LYS A 43 3.27 10.09 6.30
CA LYS A 43 3.61 11.38 6.90
C LYS A 43 2.70 12.52 6.44
N ASP A 44 2.39 12.59 5.13
CA ASP A 44 1.58 13.66 4.56
C ASP A 44 0.10 13.59 5.01
N ASN A 45 -0.37 12.42 5.42
CA ASN A 45 -1.74 12.19 5.90
C ASN A 45 -1.86 12.06 7.42
N ASP A 46 -0.79 12.29 8.19
CA ASP A 46 -0.75 12.13 9.65
C ASP A 46 -1.28 10.76 10.11
N ILE A 47 -0.86 9.70 9.40
CA ILE A 47 -1.25 8.32 9.71
C ILE A 47 -0.35 7.79 10.82
N ARG A 48 -0.96 7.25 11.88
CA ARG A 48 -0.26 6.50 12.90
C ARG A 48 -0.10 5.06 12.44
N VAL A 49 1.12 4.56 12.48
CA VAL A 49 1.41 3.15 12.17
C VAL A 49 1.75 2.43 13.46
N ILE A 50 1.03 1.35 13.74
CA ILE A 50 1.23 0.48 14.90
C ILE A 50 1.75 -0.89 14.48
N SER A 51 2.43 -1.57 15.39
CA SER A 51 2.87 -2.94 15.18
C SER A 51 1.73 -3.94 15.38
N LEU A 52 1.90 -5.15 14.85
CA LEU A 52 0.94 -6.23 15.10
C LEU A 52 0.84 -6.55 16.60
N GLU A 53 1.95 -6.53 17.33
CA GLU A 53 1.96 -6.73 18.79
C GLU A 53 1.13 -5.68 19.56
N GLU A 54 1.18 -4.42 19.11
CA GLU A 54 0.39 -3.34 19.69
C GLU A 54 -1.10 -3.55 19.40
N PHE A 55 -1.42 -3.91 18.17
CA PHE A 55 -2.78 -4.22 17.75
C PHE A 55 -3.39 -5.43 18.49
N GLU A 56 -2.62 -6.50 18.75
CA GLU A 56 -3.09 -7.69 19.45
C GLU A 56 -3.53 -7.43 20.91
N ARG A 57 -3.17 -6.30 21.49
CA ARG A 57 -3.54 -5.95 22.86
C ARG A 57 -4.99 -5.49 23.00
N ASP A 58 -5.51 -4.74 22.03
CA ASP A 58 -6.86 -4.19 22.06
C ASP A 58 -7.67 -4.50 20.80
N THR A 59 -6.99 -4.90 19.72
CA THR A 59 -7.57 -5.26 18.43
C THR A 59 -8.42 -4.16 17.80
N VAL A 60 -8.12 -2.90 18.09
CA VAL A 60 -8.81 -1.70 17.59
C VAL A 60 -7.82 -0.85 16.81
N THR A 61 -8.29 -0.16 15.77
CA THR A 61 -7.55 0.90 15.09
C THR A 61 -8.43 2.14 15.03
N ALA A 62 -7.83 3.32 15.20
CA ALA A 62 -8.54 4.57 15.03
C ALA A 62 -8.80 4.86 13.55
N SER A 63 -9.94 5.47 13.25
CA SER A 63 -10.32 5.89 11.90
C SER A 63 -11.03 7.24 11.91
N LYS A 64 -10.62 8.13 11.01
CA LYS A 64 -11.32 9.40 10.77
C LYS A 64 -12.77 9.18 10.33
N GLU A 65 -13.03 8.11 9.57
CA GLU A 65 -14.38 7.74 9.15
C GLU A 65 -15.24 7.30 10.33
N ALA A 66 -14.66 6.65 11.32
CA ALA A 66 -15.32 6.29 12.57
C ALA A 66 -15.45 7.47 13.55
N GLY A 67 -14.79 8.61 13.29
CA GLY A 67 -14.86 9.82 14.10
C GLY A 67 -13.72 10.01 15.09
N ASP A 68 -12.65 9.23 15.03
CA ASP A 68 -11.51 9.27 15.97
C ASP A 68 -10.54 10.45 15.75
N GLY A 69 -10.70 11.19 14.65
CA GLY A 69 -9.90 12.38 14.33
C GLY A 69 -8.53 12.09 13.68
N TYR A 70 -8.04 10.87 13.72
CA TYR A 70 -6.82 10.42 13.05
C TYR A 70 -6.99 8.99 12.52
N ASP A 71 -6.13 8.61 11.59
CA ASP A 71 -6.11 7.27 11.03
C ASP A 71 -4.96 6.46 11.62
N GLU A 72 -5.23 5.21 11.98
CA GLU A 72 -4.27 4.28 12.51
C GLU A 72 -4.26 2.98 11.71
N TYR A 73 -3.07 2.56 11.29
CA TYR A 73 -2.87 1.35 10.48
C TYR A 73 -1.92 0.38 11.17
N VAL A 74 -2.28 -0.89 11.13
CA VAL A 74 -1.40 -1.99 11.55
C VAL A 74 -0.46 -2.32 10.40
N ALA A 75 0.84 -2.28 10.64
CA ALA A 75 1.84 -2.71 9.66
C ALA A 75 2.18 -4.19 9.84
N PHE A 76 1.97 -4.98 8.79
CA PHE A 76 2.39 -6.37 8.74
C PHE A 76 3.79 -6.52 8.16
N SER A 77 4.48 -7.59 8.55
CA SER A 77 5.85 -7.89 8.09
C SER A 77 5.98 -8.11 6.57
N ASN A 78 4.88 -8.43 5.91
CA ASN A 78 4.79 -8.62 4.45
C ASN A 78 4.58 -7.31 3.68
N GLY A 79 4.57 -6.14 4.35
CA GLY A 79 4.36 -4.83 3.73
C GLY A 79 2.90 -4.42 3.57
N VAL A 80 1.95 -5.22 4.06
CA VAL A 80 0.52 -4.88 4.07
C VAL A 80 0.21 -3.98 5.26
N TYR A 81 -0.67 -3.01 5.06
CA TYR A 81 -1.23 -2.15 6.10
C TYR A 81 -2.73 -2.42 6.22
N MET A 82 -3.24 -2.51 7.44
CA MET A 82 -4.65 -2.78 7.72
C MET A 82 -5.22 -1.72 8.66
N GLN A 83 -6.42 -1.24 8.37
CA GLN A 83 -7.23 -0.43 9.26
C GLN A 83 -8.61 -1.08 9.42
N ILE A 84 -9.15 -1.08 10.61
CA ILE A 84 -10.52 -1.48 10.89
C ILE A 84 -11.35 -0.20 11.04
N VAL A 85 -12.18 0.10 10.05
CA VAL A 85 -13.08 1.27 10.07
C VAL A 85 -14.36 0.93 10.80
N ASP A 86 -14.90 -0.25 10.55
CA ASP A 86 -16.12 -0.76 11.17
C ASP A 86 -16.01 -2.28 11.36
N ARG A 87 -16.42 -2.74 12.53
CA ARG A 87 -16.38 -4.17 12.84
C ARG A 87 -17.59 -4.94 12.36
N GLY A 88 -18.58 -4.28 11.81
CA GLY A 88 -19.81 -4.93 11.35
C GLY A 88 -20.53 -5.76 12.44
N GLY A 89 -21.80 -6.06 12.23
CA GLY A 89 -22.45 -7.14 13.00
C GLY A 89 -22.95 -6.78 14.39
N LYS A 90 -23.27 -5.51 14.69
CA LYS A 90 -24.20 -5.21 15.78
C LYS A 90 -25.62 -5.12 15.22
N GLU A 91 -26.37 -6.22 15.28
CA GLU A 91 -27.82 -6.13 15.11
C GLU A 91 -28.41 -5.56 16.39
N GLU A 92 -29.01 -4.36 16.32
CA GLU A 92 -29.86 -3.86 17.40
C GLU A 92 -31.11 -4.74 17.45
N GLY A 93 -31.23 -5.56 18.48
CA GLY A 93 -32.46 -6.30 18.75
C GLY A 93 -33.61 -5.34 19.01
N GLU A 94 -34.83 -5.75 18.64
CA GLU A 94 -36.10 -5.01 18.68
C GLU A 94 -36.42 -4.34 20.05
N ASN A 95 -35.64 -4.54 21.09
CA ASN A 95 -35.80 -3.98 22.43
C ASN A 95 -34.56 -3.28 22.98
N GLY A 96 -33.60 -2.88 22.11
CA GLY A 96 -32.35 -2.21 22.55
C GLY A 96 -31.44 -3.10 23.38
N VAL A 97 -31.63 -4.41 23.34
CA VAL A 97 -30.72 -5.40 23.95
C VAL A 97 -29.69 -5.76 22.90
N GLU A 98 -28.47 -5.34 23.15
CA GLU A 98 -27.31 -5.70 22.32
C GLU A 98 -27.07 -7.21 22.42
N PHE A 99 -27.49 -7.95 21.41
CA PHE A 99 -27.07 -9.34 21.27
C PHE A 99 -25.65 -9.35 20.68
N ILE A 100 -24.65 -9.47 21.53
CA ILE A 100 -23.33 -9.93 21.12
C ILE A 100 -23.52 -11.40 20.77
N ASN A 101 -23.93 -11.69 19.54
CA ASN A 101 -23.86 -13.06 19.05
C ASN A 101 -22.38 -13.44 19.01
N GLU A 102 -22.09 -14.46 19.74
CA GLU A 102 -20.80 -15.13 19.82
C GLU A 102 -20.27 -15.32 18.40
N VAL A 103 -19.30 -14.46 18.03
CA VAL A 103 -18.42 -14.61 16.87
C VAL A 103 -19.14 -14.91 15.55
N ASP A 104 -19.55 -13.87 14.83
CA ASP A 104 -19.80 -13.96 13.39
C ASP A 104 -18.49 -14.27 12.64
N THR A 105 -18.04 -15.49 12.80
CA THR A 105 -16.97 -16.02 11.97
C THR A 105 -17.58 -16.54 10.68
N PHE A 106 -17.02 -16.15 9.55
CA PHE A 106 -17.41 -16.72 8.27
C PHE A 106 -17.24 -18.23 8.33
N ALA A 107 -18.32 -18.99 8.05
CA ALA A 107 -18.22 -20.41 7.86
C ALA A 107 -17.36 -20.71 6.62
N THR A 108 -16.75 -21.88 6.59
CA THR A 108 -15.81 -22.30 5.52
C THR A 108 -16.41 -22.20 4.11
N ASP A 109 -17.73 -22.23 3.99
CA ASP A 109 -18.47 -22.20 2.72
C ASP A 109 -19.08 -20.81 2.39
N ASN A 110 -18.81 -19.78 3.19
CA ASN A 110 -19.34 -18.45 2.95
C ASN A 110 -18.63 -17.76 1.79
N ILE A 111 -19.40 -17.16 0.88
CA ILE A 111 -18.88 -16.34 -0.20
C ILE A 111 -18.66 -14.92 0.35
N ILE A 112 -17.41 -14.48 0.33
CA ILE A 112 -17.03 -13.13 0.72
C ILE A 112 -16.91 -12.27 -0.53
N CYS A 113 -17.72 -11.20 -0.62
CA CYS A 113 -17.61 -10.21 -1.68
C CYS A 113 -16.75 -9.05 -1.20
N THR A 114 -15.63 -8.82 -1.86
CA THR A 114 -14.75 -7.67 -1.60
C THR A 114 -14.86 -6.65 -2.73
N ARG A 115 -14.82 -5.36 -2.39
CA ARG A 115 -14.73 -4.27 -3.36
C ARG A 115 -13.32 -3.69 -3.31
N TYR A 116 -12.68 -3.60 -4.46
CA TYR A 116 -11.44 -2.87 -4.62
C TYR A 116 -11.74 -1.49 -5.22
N VAL A 117 -11.06 -0.47 -4.71
CA VAL A 117 -11.02 0.87 -5.31
C VAL A 117 -9.59 1.04 -5.80
N GLU A 118 -9.42 1.17 -7.13
CA GLU A 118 -8.14 1.48 -7.77
C GLU A 118 -7.88 2.98 -7.75
#